data_42102b0863d6ecd2843e1be484b817bc
#
_entry.id   42102b0863d6ecd2843e1be484b817bc
#
_cell.length_a   1.000
_cell.length_b   1.000
_cell.length_c   1.000
_cell.angle_alpha   90.00
_cell.angle_beta   90.00
_cell.angle_gamma   90.00
#
_symmetry.space_group_name_H-M   'P 1'
#
loop_
_entity.id
_entity.type
_entity.pdbx_description
1 polymer ?
#
loop_
_entity_poly.entity_id
_entity_poly.type
_entity_poly.pdbx_seq_one_letter_code
_entity_poly.pdbx_strand_id
1 'polypeptide(L)'
;MNERKYVDPKADLTFKKIFGEHPDLITSLLNALLPLPEDGKIVSIEYLTPELVPDDPLHKDTIVDVRCKDPNGRQFIVEMQMIWSPDYNQRALFNAAKAYSRELPIGGDYRNLKTVYSLNLLNENLDLDVPQWYHHYQLEHREIKGETIDGLQLVFVELKKFKPQTWPERKMAVLWLRFLTEIDGTIRDAPPELKENPDVRKALEMVEASALTPEERAKYDGFQDWLCRERRRANAERRAEKIPELEAKFNAAVADLNAALVARDAATTERDAEKARADAAEAKLRQDKLDTARKLKALSLPVKQIAEATGLSEKQIEEL
;
A
#
# COMPACT_ATOMS: atom_id res chain seq x y z
N MET A 1 16.68 -33.80 -11.86
CA MET A 1 15.93 -32.53 -11.79
C MET A 1 14.61 -32.83 -11.11
N ASN A 2 14.26 -32.11 -10.02
CA ASN A 2 12.99 -32.31 -9.33
C ASN A 2 11.89 -31.80 -10.26
N GLU A 3 11.04 -32.66 -10.81
CA GLU A 3 9.91 -32.23 -11.64
C GLU A 3 8.94 -31.40 -10.80
N ARG A 4 8.60 -30.23 -11.33
CA ARG A 4 7.55 -29.36 -10.76
C ARG A 4 6.21 -30.08 -10.89
N LYS A 5 5.43 -30.17 -9.81
CA LYS A 5 4.09 -30.76 -9.88
C LYS A 5 3.06 -29.77 -10.44
N TYR A 6 3.18 -28.50 -10.07
CA TYR A 6 2.28 -27.44 -10.52
C TYR A 6 3.03 -26.33 -11.26
N VAL A 7 2.32 -25.60 -12.08
CA VAL A 7 2.74 -24.32 -12.69
C VAL A 7 2.00 -23.19 -12.03
N ASP A 8 2.53 -21.96 -12.13
CA ASP A 8 1.91 -20.77 -11.51
C ASP A 8 0.59 -20.43 -12.22
N PRO A 9 -0.57 -20.46 -11.52
CA PRO A 9 -1.88 -20.11 -12.09
C PRO A 9 -1.99 -18.65 -12.52
N LYS A 10 -1.09 -17.79 -12.07
CA LYS A 10 -1.03 -16.36 -12.42
C LYS A 10 -0.32 -16.10 -13.75
N ALA A 11 0.41 -17.08 -14.30
CA ALA A 11 1.04 -16.89 -15.60
C ALA A 11 -0.02 -16.76 -16.70
N ASP A 12 0.23 -15.88 -17.67
CA ASP A 12 -0.74 -15.50 -18.72
C ASP A 12 -1.42 -16.72 -19.37
N LEU A 13 -0.61 -17.71 -19.76
CA LEU A 13 -1.11 -18.96 -20.38
C LEU A 13 -2.07 -19.71 -19.45
N THR A 14 -1.65 -19.94 -18.20
CA THR A 14 -2.45 -20.72 -17.23
C THR A 14 -3.67 -19.97 -16.77
N PHE A 15 -3.56 -18.66 -16.57
CA PHE A 15 -4.67 -17.80 -16.17
C PHE A 15 -5.77 -17.81 -17.25
N LYS A 16 -5.41 -17.62 -18.51
CA LYS A 16 -6.35 -17.68 -19.64
C LYS A 16 -6.96 -19.06 -19.83
N LYS A 17 -6.16 -20.12 -19.67
CA LYS A 17 -6.65 -21.50 -19.72
C LYS A 17 -7.71 -21.78 -18.64
N ILE A 18 -7.50 -21.30 -17.40
CA ILE A 18 -8.44 -21.50 -16.29
C ILE A 18 -9.66 -20.60 -16.44
N PHE A 19 -9.48 -19.30 -16.62
CA PHE A 19 -10.54 -18.31 -16.51
C PHE A 19 -11.06 -17.79 -17.85
N GLY A 20 -10.30 -17.96 -18.93
CA GLY A 20 -10.70 -17.57 -20.27
C GLY A 20 -11.42 -18.68 -21.07
N GLU A 21 -11.33 -19.94 -20.64
CA GLU A 21 -11.93 -21.07 -21.34
C GLU A 21 -13.02 -21.81 -20.53
N HIS A 22 -13.15 -21.52 -19.23
CA HIS A 22 -14.09 -22.20 -18.33
C HIS A 22 -15.08 -21.23 -17.68
N PRO A 23 -16.28 -21.07 -18.26
CA PRO A 23 -17.33 -20.15 -17.78
C PRO A 23 -17.74 -20.38 -16.32
N ASP A 24 -17.73 -21.61 -15.86
CA ASP A 24 -18.04 -21.98 -14.47
C ASP A 24 -16.98 -21.44 -13.49
N LEU A 25 -15.71 -21.57 -13.83
CA LEU A 25 -14.61 -21.12 -12.95
C LEU A 25 -14.52 -19.59 -12.87
N ILE A 26 -14.66 -18.90 -14.00
CA ILE A 26 -14.65 -17.45 -13.98
C ILE A 26 -15.88 -16.88 -13.27
N THR A 27 -17.05 -17.50 -13.44
CA THR A 27 -18.28 -17.13 -12.71
C THR A 27 -18.10 -17.28 -11.20
N SER A 28 -17.50 -18.39 -10.76
CA SER A 28 -17.17 -18.65 -9.36
C SER A 28 -16.21 -17.59 -8.80
N LEU A 29 -15.14 -17.23 -9.52
CA LEU A 29 -14.19 -16.21 -9.14
C LEU A 29 -14.83 -14.83 -9.02
N LEU A 30 -15.60 -14.42 -10.03
CA LEU A 30 -16.28 -13.12 -10.07
C LEU A 30 -17.30 -12.97 -8.93
N ASN A 31 -18.15 -14.00 -8.71
CA ASN A 31 -19.10 -14.02 -7.60
C ASN A 31 -18.43 -13.97 -6.22
N ALA A 32 -17.21 -14.50 -6.11
CA ALA A 32 -16.45 -14.51 -4.87
C ALA A 32 -15.80 -13.15 -4.56
N LEU A 33 -15.25 -12.47 -5.56
CA LEU A 33 -14.39 -11.30 -5.37
C LEU A 33 -15.07 -9.96 -5.67
N LEU A 34 -16.10 -9.92 -6.53
CA LEU A 34 -16.80 -8.68 -6.84
C LEU A 34 -17.83 -8.30 -5.77
N PRO A 35 -18.07 -7.00 -5.56
CA PRO A 35 -19.05 -6.48 -4.62
C PRO A 35 -20.47 -6.56 -5.19
N LEU A 36 -20.88 -7.75 -5.61
CA LEU A 36 -22.21 -7.99 -6.18
C LEU A 36 -23.24 -8.10 -5.06
N PRO A 37 -24.45 -7.51 -5.22
CA PRO A 37 -25.55 -7.74 -4.31
C PRO A 37 -25.99 -9.22 -4.33
N GLU A 38 -26.64 -9.70 -3.28
CA GLU A 38 -27.03 -11.12 -3.17
C GLU A 38 -27.98 -11.58 -4.28
N ASP A 39 -28.89 -10.71 -4.69
CA ASP A 39 -29.83 -10.92 -5.81
C ASP A 39 -29.18 -10.65 -7.18
N GLY A 40 -27.99 -10.09 -7.20
CA GLY A 40 -27.23 -9.74 -8.40
C GLY A 40 -26.11 -10.71 -8.74
N LYS A 41 -26.06 -11.91 -8.15
CA LYS A 41 -25.04 -12.91 -8.49
C LYS A 41 -25.10 -13.34 -9.94
N ILE A 42 -23.94 -13.60 -10.51
CA ILE A 42 -23.78 -14.06 -11.89
C ILE A 42 -24.19 -15.54 -11.93
N VAL A 43 -25.13 -15.86 -12.81
CA VAL A 43 -25.60 -17.24 -13.02
C VAL A 43 -24.87 -17.90 -14.19
N SER A 44 -24.61 -17.13 -15.24
CA SER A 44 -23.89 -17.58 -16.42
C SER A 44 -23.19 -16.41 -17.11
N ILE A 45 -22.22 -16.69 -17.94
CA ILE A 45 -21.50 -15.68 -18.74
C ILE A 45 -21.36 -16.13 -20.19
N GLU A 46 -21.18 -15.14 -21.05
CA GLU A 46 -20.71 -15.29 -22.43
C GLU A 46 -19.38 -14.57 -22.57
N TYR A 47 -18.37 -15.24 -23.11
CA TYR A 47 -17.09 -14.60 -23.40
C TYR A 47 -17.22 -13.59 -24.53
N LEU A 48 -16.53 -12.47 -24.37
CA LEU A 48 -16.37 -11.44 -25.39
C LEU A 48 -14.93 -11.42 -25.89
N THR A 49 -14.74 -10.86 -27.08
CA THR A 49 -13.39 -10.63 -27.61
C THR A 49 -12.56 -9.80 -26.60
N PRO A 50 -11.37 -10.28 -26.22
CA PRO A 50 -10.53 -9.58 -25.24
C PRO A 50 -9.92 -8.28 -25.81
N GLU A 51 -9.85 -8.15 -27.14
CA GLU A 51 -9.39 -6.94 -27.81
C GLU A 51 -10.46 -5.84 -27.68
N LEU A 52 -10.04 -4.71 -27.12
CA LEU A 52 -10.77 -3.45 -27.11
C LEU A 52 -10.24 -2.57 -28.26
N VAL A 53 -10.48 -2.98 -29.54
CA VAL A 53 -10.03 -2.29 -30.75
C VAL A 53 -10.67 -0.90 -30.79
N PRO A 54 -9.94 0.20 -31.00
CA PRO A 54 -10.54 1.54 -31.14
C PRO A 54 -11.32 1.69 -32.45
N ASP A 55 -12.33 2.54 -32.42
CA ASP A 55 -13.10 2.90 -33.63
C ASP A 55 -12.27 3.76 -34.59
N ASP A 56 -11.22 4.41 -34.08
CA ASP A 56 -10.24 5.20 -34.83
C ASP A 56 -8.86 4.54 -34.73
N PRO A 57 -8.16 4.26 -35.85
CA PRO A 57 -6.82 3.68 -35.88
C PRO A 57 -5.74 4.49 -35.12
N LEU A 58 -6.01 5.77 -34.82
CA LEU A 58 -5.11 6.61 -34.05
C LEU A 58 -5.21 6.42 -32.53
N HIS A 59 -6.23 5.70 -32.06
CA HIS A 59 -6.39 5.40 -30.65
C HIS A 59 -5.70 4.10 -30.25
N LYS A 60 -5.26 4.04 -28.97
CA LYS A 60 -4.52 2.90 -28.45
C LYS A 60 -5.41 1.64 -28.37
N ASP A 61 -4.98 0.56 -29.02
CA ASP A 61 -5.52 -0.77 -28.80
C ASP A 61 -5.18 -1.27 -27.40
N THR A 62 -6.12 -1.96 -26.78
CA THR A 62 -5.89 -2.62 -25.51
C THR A 62 -6.43 -4.03 -25.55
N ILE A 63 -5.67 -4.97 -24.98
CA ILE A 63 -6.06 -6.37 -24.82
C ILE A 63 -6.15 -6.61 -23.33
N VAL A 64 -7.25 -7.20 -22.90
CA VAL A 64 -7.49 -7.64 -21.52
C VAL A 64 -7.38 -9.16 -21.43
N ASP A 65 -7.09 -9.69 -20.23
CA ASP A 65 -6.88 -11.14 -20.11
C ASP A 65 -8.18 -11.93 -20.33
N VAL A 66 -9.26 -11.51 -19.66
CA VAL A 66 -10.60 -12.11 -19.83
C VAL A 66 -11.65 -11.01 -19.89
N ARG A 67 -12.58 -11.13 -20.84
CA ARG A 67 -13.74 -10.27 -20.96
C ARG A 67 -15.00 -11.11 -21.19
N CYS A 68 -16.03 -10.84 -20.41
CA CYS A 68 -17.30 -11.56 -20.53
C CYS A 68 -18.48 -10.66 -20.16
N LYS A 69 -19.69 -11.11 -20.48
CA LYS A 69 -20.95 -10.47 -20.09
C LYS A 69 -21.90 -11.50 -19.49
N ASP A 70 -22.80 -11.06 -18.63
CA ASP A 70 -23.89 -11.88 -18.14
C ASP A 70 -25.19 -11.67 -18.96
N PRO A 71 -26.25 -12.46 -18.72
CA PRO A 71 -27.54 -12.31 -19.41
C PRO A 71 -28.21 -10.94 -19.18
N ASN A 72 -27.85 -10.22 -18.11
CA ASN A 72 -28.36 -8.87 -17.82
C ASN A 72 -27.60 -7.77 -18.57
N GLY A 73 -26.58 -8.14 -19.35
CA GLY A 73 -25.74 -7.23 -20.10
C GLY A 73 -24.60 -6.58 -19.30
N ARG A 74 -24.42 -6.91 -18.01
CA ARG A 74 -23.28 -6.42 -17.24
C ARG A 74 -22.00 -7.02 -17.81
N GLN A 75 -20.97 -6.19 -17.99
CA GLN A 75 -19.67 -6.65 -18.48
C GLN A 75 -18.68 -6.82 -17.33
N PHE A 76 -17.83 -7.81 -17.51
CA PHE A 76 -16.76 -8.15 -16.57
C PHE A 76 -15.44 -8.21 -17.31
N ILE A 77 -14.47 -7.46 -16.82
CA ILE A 77 -13.07 -7.48 -17.25
C ILE A 77 -12.28 -8.07 -16.10
N VAL A 78 -11.43 -9.05 -16.39
CA VAL A 78 -10.50 -9.62 -15.41
C VAL A 78 -9.09 -9.52 -15.94
N GLU A 79 -8.21 -8.99 -15.13
CA GLU A 79 -6.80 -8.76 -15.44
C GLU A 79 -5.92 -9.40 -14.36
N MET A 80 -4.87 -10.09 -14.78
CA MET A 80 -3.83 -10.64 -13.91
C MET A 80 -2.51 -9.88 -14.12
N GLN A 81 -2.23 -8.91 -13.29
CA GLN A 81 -1.02 -8.09 -13.39
C GLN A 81 0.15 -8.70 -12.62
N MET A 82 1.13 -9.22 -13.34
CA MET A 82 2.28 -9.91 -12.77
C MET A 82 3.42 -8.99 -12.34
N ILE A 83 3.49 -7.78 -12.89
CA ILE A 83 4.59 -6.84 -12.72
C ILE A 83 4.03 -5.47 -12.34
N TRP A 84 4.69 -4.79 -11.41
CA TRP A 84 4.35 -3.41 -11.06
C TRP A 84 4.50 -2.47 -12.26
N SER A 85 3.56 -1.53 -12.41
CA SER A 85 3.57 -0.47 -13.41
C SER A 85 2.99 0.81 -12.78
N PRO A 86 3.62 1.98 -12.97
CA PRO A 86 3.18 3.23 -12.36
C PRO A 86 1.82 3.72 -12.90
N ASP A 87 1.48 3.34 -14.12
CA ASP A 87 0.27 3.76 -14.84
C ASP A 87 -0.87 2.73 -14.78
N TYR A 88 -0.73 1.66 -13.97
CA TYR A 88 -1.67 0.55 -13.99
C TYR A 88 -3.10 0.98 -13.63
N ASN A 89 -3.28 1.83 -12.63
CA ASN A 89 -4.60 2.31 -12.22
C ASN A 89 -5.31 3.05 -13.36
N GLN A 90 -4.58 3.90 -14.08
CA GLN A 90 -5.09 4.64 -15.22
C GLN A 90 -5.43 3.71 -16.38
N ARG A 91 -4.63 2.66 -16.60
CA ARG A 91 -4.88 1.65 -17.62
C ARG A 91 -6.14 0.84 -17.31
N ALA A 92 -6.30 0.40 -16.07
CA ALA A 92 -7.50 -0.32 -15.64
C ALA A 92 -8.77 0.52 -15.79
N LEU A 93 -8.71 1.79 -15.37
CA LEU A 93 -9.82 2.74 -15.57
C LEU A 93 -10.11 2.96 -17.05
N PHE A 94 -9.08 3.16 -17.88
CA PHE A 94 -9.23 3.35 -19.32
C PHE A 94 -9.89 2.15 -19.99
N ASN A 95 -9.47 0.91 -19.66
CA ASN A 95 -10.05 -0.32 -20.20
C ASN A 95 -11.53 -0.46 -19.82
N ALA A 96 -11.88 -0.19 -18.57
CA ALA A 96 -13.26 -0.24 -18.10
C ALA A 96 -14.14 0.84 -18.76
N ALA A 97 -13.65 2.07 -18.87
CA ALA A 97 -14.36 3.17 -19.54
C ALA A 97 -14.56 2.90 -21.04
N LYS A 98 -13.56 2.32 -21.71
CA LYS A 98 -13.64 1.93 -23.11
C LYS A 98 -14.68 0.80 -23.34
N ALA A 99 -14.74 -0.18 -22.45
CA ALA A 99 -15.77 -1.22 -22.48
C ALA A 99 -17.17 -0.62 -22.26
N TYR A 100 -17.31 0.29 -21.30
CA TYR A 100 -18.56 0.98 -21.00
C TYR A 100 -19.08 1.83 -22.17
N SER A 101 -18.22 2.65 -22.78
CA SER A 101 -18.61 3.53 -23.88
C SER A 101 -19.03 2.77 -25.15
N ARG A 102 -18.50 1.56 -25.34
CA ARG A 102 -18.80 0.72 -26.52
C ARG A 102 -20.10 -0.05 -26.45
N GLU A 103 -20.74 -0.10 -25.29
CA GLU A 103 -22.05 -0.76 -25.18
C GLU A 103 -23.14 -0.01 -25.90
N LEU A 104 -22.98 1.29 -26.12
CA LEU A 104 -24.00 2.12 -26.71
C LEU A 104 -23.73 2.32 -28.23
N PRO A 105 -24.52 1.72 -29.11
CA PRO A 105 -24.45 1.98 -30.54
C PRO A 105 -24.86 3.44 -30.82
N ILE A 106 -24.49 3.94 -32.00
CA ILE A 106 -24.92 5.26 -32.47
C ILE A 106 -26.44 5.37 -32.44
N GLY A 107 -26.96 6.37 -31.72
CA GLY A 107 -28.41 6.59 -31.52
C GLY A 107 -29.05 5.71 -30.42
N GLY A 108 -28.25 4.94 -29.69
CA GLY A 108 -28.72 4.16 -28.54
C GLY A 108 -29.17 5.02 -27.36
N ASP A 109 -30.03 4.48 -26.50
CA ASP A 109 -30.50 5.15 -25.29
C ASP A 109 -29.54 4.90 -24.14
N TYR A 110 -29.04 5.96 -23.49
CA TYR A 110 -28.13 5.90 -22.34
C TYR A 110 -28.69 5.08 -21.16
N ARG A 111 -30.01 4.95 -21.02
CA ARG A 111 -30.67 4.10 -20.02
C ARG A 111 -30.38 2.61 -20.19
N ASN A 112 -29.91 2.20 -21.35
CA ASN A 112 -29.55 0.81 -21.64
C ASN A 112 -28.11 0.46 -21.23
N LEU A 113 -27.28 1.45 -20.90
CA LEU A 113 -25.94 1.20 -20.43
C LEU A 113 -25.95 0.35 -19.16
N LYS A 114 -25.11 -0.66 -19.12
CA LYS A 114 -24.93 -1.57 -17.98
C LYS A 114 -23.61 -1.36 -17.30
N THR A 115 -23.55 -1.74 -16.03
CA THR A 115 -22.32 -1.62 -15.23
C THR A 115 -21.23 -2.51 -15.81
N VAL A 116 -20.03 -1.94 -15.90
CA VAL A 116 -18.77 -2.65 -16.19
C VAL A 116 -18.02 -2.86 -14.89
N TYR A 117 -17.76 -4.11 -14.56
CA TYR A 117 -16.91 -4.52 -13.43
C TYR A 117 -15.52 -4.86 -13.93
N SER A 118 -14.51 -4.24 -13.36
CA SER A 118 -13.09 -4.55 -13.64
C SER A 118 -12.45 -5.14 -12.40
N LEU A 119 -12.15 -6.45 -12.43
CA LEU A 119 -11.42 -7.17 -11.39
C LEU A 119 -9.94 -7.22 -11.78
N ASN A 120 -9.10 -6.59 -10.98
CA ASN A 120 -7.67 -6.48 -11.21
C ASN A 120 -6.92 -7.26 -10.11
N LEU A 121 -6.37 -8.41 -10.45
CA LEU A 121 -5.58 -9.26 -9.57
C LEU A 121 -4.10 -8.87 -9.71
N LEU A 122 -3.49 -8.41 -8.63
CA LEU A 122 -2.16 -7.84 -8.66
C LEU A 122 -1.16 -8.74 -7.91
N ASN A 123 -0.17 -9.24 -8.62
CA ASN A 123 0.94 -9.99 -8.01
C ASN A 123 2.02 -9.08 -7.41
N GLU A 124 1.84 -7.75 -7.52
CA GLU A 124 2.69 -6.72 -6.91
C GLU A 124 1.84 -5.73 -6.13
N ASN A 125 2.45 -5.05 -5.14
CA ASN A 125 1.73 -4.06 -4.36
C ASN A 125 1.62 -2.74 -5.13
N LEU A 126 0.43 -2.15 -5.17
CA LEU A 126 0.19 -0.81 -5.71
C LEU A 126 0.92 0.24 -4.86
N ASP A 127 0.62 0.24 -3.58
CA ASP A 127 1.24 1.09 -2.59
C ASP A 127 1.79 0.25 -1.43
N LEU A 128 3.06 0.47 -1.08
CA LEU A 128 3.73 -0.26 0.02
C LEU A 128 3.29 0.23 1.40
N ASP A 129 2.85 1.49 1.49
CA ASP A 129 2.53 2.15 2.75
C ASP A 129 1.07 1.94 3.17
N VAL A 130 0.23 1.43 2.26
CA VAL A 130 -1.17 1.11 2.51
C VAL A 130 -1.33 -0.38 2.84
N PRO A 131 -1.80 -0.76 4.06
CA PRO A 131 -1.90 -2.17 4.47
C PRO A 131 -3.07 -2.91 3.83
N GLN A 132 -4.06 -2.21 3.30
CA GLN A 132 -5.22 -2.79 2.64
C GLN A 132 -4.78 -3.60 1.41
N TRP A 133 -5.43 -4.73 1.19
CA TRP A 133 -5.17 -5.63 0.07
C TRP A 133 -6.34 -5.69 -0.93
N TYR A 134 -7.54 -5.23 -0.54
CA TYR A 134 -8.74 -5.17 -1.34
C TYR A 134 -9.21 -3.73 -1.45
N HIS A 135 -9.33 -3.23 -2.67
CA HIS A 135 -9.73 -1.86 -2.97
C HIS A 135 -10.90 -1.89 -3.93
N HIS A 136 -11.97 -1.21 -3.58
CA HIS A 136 -13.15 -1.05 -4.42
C HIS A 136 -13.39 0.42 -4.72
N TYR A 137 -13.43 0.77 -5.99
CA TYR A 137 -13.67 2.12 -6.48
C TYR A 137 -14.97 2.16 -7.29
N GLN A 138 -15.78 3.18 -7.01
CA GLN A 138 -17.02 3.50 -7.71
C GLN A 138 -17.21 5.01 -7.77
N LEU A 139 -18.14 5.47 -8.62
CA LEU A 139 -18.52 6.88 -8.64
C LEU A 139 -19.52 7.15 -7.53
N GLU A 140 -19.12 7.93 -6.53
CA GLU A 140 -19.91 8.25 -5.36
C GLU A 140 -19.95 9.78 -5.13
N HIS A 141 -21.09 10.29 -4.69
CA HIS A 141 -21.25 11.70 -4.30
C HIS A 141 -20.42 12.00 -3.06
N ARG A 142 -19.56 13.04 -3.11
CA ARG A 142 -18.59 13.31 -2.02
C ARG A 142 -19.23 13.70 -0.70
N GLU A 143 -20.34 14.46 -0.76
CA GLU A 143 -21.02 15.00 0.40
C GLU A 143 -22.20 14.14 0.86
N ILE A 144 -22.80 13.35 -0.03
CA ILE A 144 -23.96 12.50 0.26
C ILE A 144 -23.53 11.03 0.17
N LYS A 145 -23.23 10.43 1.33
CA LYS A 145 -22.81 9.03 1.40
C LYS A 145 -23.88 8.09 0.85
N GLY A 146 -23.43 7.13 0.03
CA GLY A 146 -24.29 6.09 -0.54
C GLY A 146 -25.04 6.53 -1.79
N GLU A 147 -24.96 7.79 -2.20
CA GLU A 147 -25.44 8.22 -3.51
C GLU A 147 -24.37 7.93 -4.56
N THR A 148 -24.67 6.99 -5.48
CA THR A 148 -23.74 6.51 -6.48
C THR A 148 -24.29 6.68 -7.89
N ILE A 149 -23.39 6.80 -8.86
CA ILE A 149 -23.73 6.69 -10.28
C ILE A 149 -23.25 5.32 -10.76
N ASP A 150 -24.19 4.46 -11.14
CA ASP A 150 -23.87 3.16 -11.72
C ASP A 150 -23.16 3.32 -13.06
N GLY A 151 -22.20 2.46 -13.32
CA GLY A 151 -21.46 2.50 -14.58
C GLY A 151 -20.13 1.78 -14.50
N LEU A 152 -19.23 2.23 -13.63
CA LEU A 152 -17.91 1.66 -13.49
C LEU A 152 -17.67 1.19 -12.05
N GLN A 153 -17.27 -0.06 -11.91
CA GLN A 153 -16.86 -0.68 -10.64
C GLN A 153 -15.46 -1.27 -10.84
N LEU A 154 -14.46 -0.71 -10.17
CA LEU A 154 -13.09 -1.21 -10.25
C LEU A 154 -12.68 -1.84 -8.92
N VAL A 155 -12.26 -3.09 -9.00
CA VAL A 155 -11.75 -3.84 -7.84
C VAL A 155 -10.29 -4.18 -8.08
N PHE A 156 -9.43 -3.84 -7.11
CA PHE A 156 -8.02 -4.22 -7.11
C PHE A 156 -7.75 -5.12 -5.91
N VAL A 157 -7.07 -6.23 -6.17
CA VAL A 157 -6.72 -7.24 -5.16
C VAL A 157 -5.21 -7.42 -5.15
N GLU A 158 -4.54 -6.93 -4.11
CA GLU A 158 -3.09 -7.04 -3.94
C GLU A 158 -2.76 -8.41 -3.30
N LEU A 159 -2.46 -9.41 -4.11
CA LEU A 159 -2.29 -10.80 -3.68
C LEU A 159 -1.20 -10.98 -2.62
N LYS A 160 -0.11 -10.22 -2.68
CA LYS A 160 1.00 -10.29 -1.71
C LYS A 160 0.64 -9.83 -0.29
N LYS A 161 -0.38 -8.99 -0.16
CA LYS A 161 -0.88 -8.49 1.13
C LYS A 161 -1.99 -9.36 1.72
N PHE A 162 -2.61 -10.22 0.90
CA PHE A 162 -3.71 -11.07 1.35
C PHE A 162 -3.25 -12.05 2.43
N LYS A 163 -4.09 -12.18 3.47
CA LYS A 163 -3.96 -13.18 4.54
C LYS A 163 -5.31 -13.89 4.72
N PRO A 164 -5.35 -15.23 4.71
CA PRO A 164 -6.61 -16.00 4.76
C PRO A 164 -7.55 -15.61 5.90
N GLN A 165 -6.99 -15.17 7.04
CA GLN A 165 -7.75 -14.81 8.24
C GLN A 165 -8.52 -13.49 8.12
N THR A 166 -8.26 -12.69 7.07
CA THR A 166 -8.87 -11.36 6.91
C THR A 166 -10.31 -11.40 6.36
N TRP A 167 -10.74 -12.53 5.80
CA TRP A 167 -12.09 -12.71 5.23
C TRP A 167 -12.72 -14.08 5.59
N PRO A 168 -12.86 -14.41 6.87
CA PRO A 168 -13.33 -15.74 7.29
C PRO A 168 -14.76 -16.06 6.81
N GLU A 169 -15.62 -15.06 6.63
CA GLU A 169 -16.99 -15.22 6.15
C GLU A 169 -17.10 -15.45 4.63
N ARG A 170 -16.08 -15.07 3.87
CA ARG A 170 -16.04 -15.21 2.40
C ARG A 170 -15.23 -16.43 1.97
N LYS A 171 -15.65 -17.61 2.38
CA LYS A 171 -14.92 -18.87 2.14
C LYS A 171 -14.47 -19.06 0.69
N MET A 172 -15.34 -18.79 -0.28
CA MET A 172 -15.02 -18.98 -1.70
C MET A 172 -13.96 -17.99 -2.20
N ALA A 173 -14.03 -16.72 -1.77
CA ALA A 173 -12.99 -15.72 -2.04
C ALA A 173 -11.64 -16.14 -1.46
N VAL A 174 -11.63 -16.62 -0.19
CA VAL A 174 -10.41 -17.12 0.46
C VAL A 174 -9.81 -18.29 -0.31
N LEU A 175 -10.62 -19.24 -0.78
CA LEU A 175 -10.13 -20.40 -1.54
C LEU A 175 -9.51 -19.98 -2.87
N TRP A 176 -10.15 -19.08 -3.63
CA TRP A 176 -9.59 -18.55 -4.88
C TRP A 176 -8.29 -17.75 -4.65
N LEU A 177 -8.25 -16.92 -3.61
CA LEU A 177 -7.05 -16.14 -3.30
C LEU A 177 -5.91 -17.04 -2.81
N ARG A 178 -6.19 -18.07 -2.01
CA ARG A 178 -5.21 -19.09 -1.63
C ARG A 178 -4.72 -19.88 -2.83
N PHE A 179 -5.60 -20.28 -3.75
CA PHE A 179 -5.19 -20.93 -5.01
C PHE A 179 -4.19 -20.04 -5.79
N LEU A 180 -4.49 -18.74 -5.94
CA LEU A 180 -3.63 -17.81 -6.66
C LEU A 180 -2.32 -17.48 -5.92
N THR A 181 -2.28 -17.57 -4.57
CA THR A 181 -1.12 -17.17 -3.79
C THR A 181 -0.26 -18.34 -3.32
N GLU A 182 -0.85 -19.50 -3.08
CA GLU A 182 -0.17 -20.67 -2.51
C GLU A 182 0.27 -21.69 -3.58
N ILE A 183 -0.38 -21.70 -4.76
CA ILE A 183 -0.01 -22.64 -5.83
C ILE A 183 0.99 -21.98 -6.78
N ASP A 184 2.15 -22.62 -6.90
CA ASP A 184 3.22 -22.21 -7.80
C ASP A 184 4.12 -23.40 -8.17
N GLY A 185 5.20 -23.14 -8.92
CA GLY A 185 6.14 -24.17 -9.34
C GLY A 185 7.00 -24.79 -8.23
N THR A 186 6.88 -24.34 -6.98
CA THR A 186 7.63 -24.87 -5.82
C THR A 186 6.82 -25.85 -5.00
N ILE A 187 5.49 -25.77 -5.07
CA ILE A 187 4.57 -26.61 -4.31
C ILE A 187 4.52 -28.03 -4.86
N ARG A 188 4.67 -29.02 -3.98
CA ARG A 188 4.56 -30.43 -4.33
C ARG A 188 3.18 -31.02 -4.09
N ASP A 189 2.47 -30.50 -3.10
CA ASP A 189 1.12 -30.94 -2.78
C ASP A 189 0.26 -29.75 -2.40
N ALA A 190 -0.92 -29.64 -3.03
CA ALA A 190 -1.85 -28.55 -2.74
C ALA A 190 -2.53 -28.77 -1.40
N PRO A 191 -2.85 -27.71 -0.63
CA PRO A 191 -3.59 -27.80 0.61
C PRO A 191 -4.90 -28.58 0.46
N PRO A 192 -5.27 -29.42 1.47
CA PRO A 192 -6.48 -30.25 1.41
C PRO A 192 -7.75 -29.44 1.12
N GLU A 193 -7.88 -28.26 1.73
CA GLU A 193 -9.05 -27.39 1.59
C GLU A 193 -9.27 -26.93 0.14
N LEU A 194 -8.18 -26.73 -0.61
CA LEU A 194 -8.25 -26.39 -2.04
C LEU A 194 -8.69 -27.59 -2.89
N LYS A 195 -8.31 -28.80 -2.49
CA LYS A 195 -8.71 -30.04 -3.18
C LYS A 195 -10.16 -30.47 -2.89
N GLU A 196 -10.71 -30.08 -1.75
CA GLU A 196 -12.07 -30.42 -1.35
C GLU A 196 -13.11 -29.61 -2.12
N ASN A 197 -12.80 -28.36 -2.49
CA ASN A 197 -13.72 -27.51 -3.25
C ASN A 197 -13.72 -27.93 -4.74
N PRO A 198 -14.88 -28.20 -5.36
CA PRO A 198 -14.95 -28.71 -6.74
C PRO A 198 -14.41 -27.73 -7.79
N ASP A 199 -14.68 -26.43 -7.66
CA ASP A 199 -14.21 -25.42 -8.61
C ASP A 199 -12.70 -25.27 -8.54
N VAL A 200 -12.16 -25.12 -7.33
CA VAL A 200 -10.71 -24.95 -7.11
C VAL A 200 -9.95 -26.23 -7.45
N ARG A 201 -10.52 -27.41 -7.16
CA ARG A 201 -9.94 -28.69 -7.58
C ARG A 201 -9.83 -28.80 -9.10
N LYS A 202 -10.89 -28.44 -9.83
CA LYS A 202 -10.87 -28.39 -11.29
C LYS A 202 -9.74 -27.46 -11.79
N ALA A 203 -9.59 -26.29 -11.20
CA ALA A 203 -8.51 -25.36 -11.54
C ALA A 203 -7.13 -25.91 -11.19
N LEU A 204 -6.99 -26.64 -10.06
CA LEU A 204 -5.75 -27.31 -9.67
C LEU A 204 -5.31 -28.36 -10.69
N GLU A 205 -6.23 -29.18 -11.18
CA GLU A 205 -5.96 -30.19 -12.21
C GLU A 205 -5.41 -29.56 -13.51
N MET A 206 -5.89 -28.38 -13.85
CA MET A 206 -5.46 -27.65 -15.06
C MET A 206 -4.05 -27.06 -14.95
N VAL A 207 -3.59 -26.77 -13.74
CA VAL A 207 -2.23 -26.25 -13.49
C VAL A 207 -1.25 -27.34 -13.08
N GLU A 208 -1.64 -28.62 -13.11
CA GLU A 208 -0.65 -29.70 -13.00
C GLU A 208 0.31 -29.64 -14.18
N ALA A 209 1.60 -29.75 -13.90
CA ALA A 209 2.63 -29.68 -14.95
C ALA A 209 2.48 -30.79 -16.00
N SER A 210 1.86 -31.92 -15.62
CA SER A 210 1.49 -33.03 -16.50
C SER A 210 0.33 -32.72 -17.44
N ALA A 211 -0.51 -31.73 -17.13
CA ALA A 211 -1.64 -31.30 -17.95
C ALA A 211 -1.25 -30.35 -19.10
N LEU A 212 0.00 -29.88 -19.13
CA LEU A 212 0.53 -29.03 -20.20
C LEU A 212 1.12 -29.87 -21.33
N THR A 213 0.78 -29.53 -22.55
CA THR A 213 1.45 -30.03 -23.74
C THR A 213 2.92 -29.56 -23.76
N PRO A 214 3.82 -30.20 -24.53
CA PRO A 214 5.21 -29.74 -24.68
C PRO A 214 5.31 -28.28 -25.18
N GLU A 215 4.40 -27.87 -26.06
CA GLU A 215 4.34 -26.50 -26.59
C GLU A 215 3.87 -25.48 -25.53
N GLU A 216 2.85 -25.81 -24.76
CA GLU A 216 2.38 -25.00 -23.64
C GLU A 216 3.47 -24.85 -22.57
N ARG A 217 4.21 -25.93 -22.29
CA ARG A 217 5.34 -25.91 -21.36
C ARG A 217 6.46 -25.00 -21.85
N ALA A 218 6.82 -25.06 -23.12
CA ALA A 218 7.83 -24.17 -23.70
C ALA A 218 7.40 -22.69 -23.63
N LYS A 219 6.12 -22.38 -23.91
CA LYS A 219 5.57 -21.04 -23.78
C LYS A 219 5.59 -20.55 -22.31
N TYR A 220 5.21 -21.41 -21.37
CA TYR A 220 5.26 -21.12 -19.95
C TYR A 220 6.69 -20.82 -19.46
N ASP A 221 7.67 -21.65 -19.83
CA ASP A 221 9.08 -21.45 -19.45
C ASP A 221 9.63 -20.16 -20.06
N GLY A 222 9.33 -19.86 -21.33
CA GLY A 222 9.67 -18.60 -21.97
C GLY A 222 9.05 -17.37 -21.28
N PHE A 223 7.81 -17.49 -20.84
CA PHE A 223 7.14 -16.45 -20.05
C PHE A 223 7.82 -16.23 -18.69
N GLN A 224 8.23 -17.30 -18.00
CA GLN A 224 8.94 -17.19 -16.72
C GLN A 224 10.29 -16.48 -16.87
N ASP A 225 11.03 -16.75 -17.94
CA ASP A 225 12.30 -16.09 -18.25
C ASP A 225 12.08 -14.58 -18.57
N TRP A 226 11.05 -14.26 -19.34
CA TRP A 226 10.65 -12.89 -19.61
C TRP A 226 10.25 -12.17 -18.31
N LEU A 227 9.40 -12.79 -17.47
CA LEU A 227 8.92 -12.25 -16.21
C LEU A 227 10.08 -11.91 -15.25
N CYS A 228 11.09 -12.77 -15.17
CA CYS A 228 12.28 -12.51 -14.37
C CYS A 228 13.04 -11.25 -14.82
N ARG A 229 13.16 -11.04 -16.12
CA ARG A 229 13.85 -9.85 -16.70
C ARG A 229 13.04 -8.59 -16.45
N GLU A 230 11.75 -8.61 -16.78
CA GLU A 230 10.88 -7.43 -16.64
C GLU A 230 10.66 -7.04 -15.18
N ARG A 231 10.56 -8.01 -14.26
CA ARG A 231 10.47 -7.71 -12.83
C ARG A 231 11.70 -6.96 -12.30
N ARG A 232 12.90 -7.31 -12.78
CA ARG A 232 14.13 -6.57 -12.41
C ARG A 232 14.09 -5.14 -12.92
N ARG A 233 13.61 -4.93 -14.14
CA ARG A 233 13.45 -3.61 -14.75
C ARG A 233 12.43 -2.76 -14.00
N ALA A 234 11.23 -3.27 -13.78
CA ALA A 234 10.16 -2.59 -13.06
C ALA A 234 10.56 -2.24 -11.61
N ASN A 235 11.30 -3.12 -10.92
CA ASN A 235 11.81 -2.83 -9.60
C ASN A 235 12.86 -1.71 -9.59
N ALA A 236 13.69 -1.62 -10.62
CA ALA A 236 14.65 -0.51 -10.76
C ALA A 236 13.92 0.82 -11.01
N GLU A 237 12.92 0.82 -11.90
CA GLU A 237 12.07 1.99 -12.19
C GLU A 237 11.32 2.46 -10.94
N ARG A 238 10.66 1.56 -10.22
CA ARG A 238 9.97 1.87 -8.96
C ARG A 238 10.88 2.47 -7.89
N ARG A 239 12.13 1.98 -7.81
CA ARG A 239 13.13 2.57 -6.91
C ARG A 239 13.51 3.98 -7.35
N ALA A 240 13.71 4.19 -8.65
CA ALA A 240 14.06 5.49 -9.20
C ALA A 240 12.97 6.53 -8.95
N GLU A 241 11.69 6.17 -9.09
CA GLU A 241 10.56 7.07 -8.79
C GLU A 241 10.50 7.50 -7.31
N LYS A 242 10.90 6.61 -6.38
CA LYS A 242 10.88 6.92 -4.93
C LYS A 242 12.08 7.74 -4.46
N ILE A 243 13.17 7.82 -5.22
CA ILE A 243 14.39 8.54 -4.82
C ILE A 243 14.11 10.02 -4.51
N PRO A 244 13.44 10.82 -5.35
CA PRO A 244 13.19 12.24 -5.06
C PRO A 244 12.38 12.46 -3.78
N GLU A 245 11.38 11.62 -3.52
CA GLU A 245 10.57 11.69 -2.30
C GLU A 245 11.39 11.37 -1.05
N LEU A 246 12.24 10.35 -1.11
CA LEU A 246 13.13 9.97 -0.02
C LEU A 246 14.19 11.04 0.25
N GLU A 247 14.74 11.63 -0.79
CA GLU A 247 15.68 12.76 -0.67
C GLU A 247 15.01 13.98 -0.04
N ALA A 248 13.79 14.32 -0.42
CA ALA A 248 13.02 15.40 0.19
C ALA A 248 12.76 15.14 1.68
N LYS A 249 12.34 13.94 2.05
CA LYS A 249 12.13 13.52 3.46
C LYS A 249 13.43 13.56 4.26
N PHE A 250 14.53 13.08 3.68
CA PHE A 250 15.85 13.13 4.32
C PHE A 250 16.30 14.57 4.56
N ASN A 251 16.21 15.43 3.56
CA ASN A 251 16.60 16.84 3.67
C ASN A 251 15.75 17.58 4.72
N ALA A 252 14.44 17.31 4.80
CA ALA A 252 13.57 17.86 5.84
C ALA A 252 14.00 17.40 7.24
N ALA A 253 14.27 16.11 7.43
CA ALA A 253 14.72 15.58 8.72
C ALA A 253 16.08 16.15 9.14
N VAL A 254 17.00 16.37 8.19
CA VAL A 254 18.30 17.03 8.46
C VAL A 254 18.09 18.49 8.87
N ALA A 255 17.18 19.21 8.22
CA ALA A 255 16.85 20.60 8.57
C ALA A 255 16.28 20.69 10.01
N ASP A 256 15.35 19.81 10.35
CA ASP A 256 14.75 19.73 11.70
C ASP A 256 15.81 19.41 12.77
N LEU A 257 16.71 18.47 12.48
CA LEU A 257 17.80 18.12 13.38
C LEU A 257 18.73 19.31 13.61
N ASN A 258 19.11 20.01 12.54
CA ASN A 258 19.96 21.21 12.64
C ASN A 258 19.29 22.32 13.46
N ALA A 259 17.99 22.56 13.25
CA ALA A 259 17.23 23.53 14.02
C ALA A 259 17.18 23.14 15.51
N ALA A 260 16.99 21.88 15.84
CA ALA A 260 17.03 21.38 17.22
C ALA A 260 18.41 21.54 17.88
N LEU A 261 19.49 21.30 17.13
CA LEU A 261 20.85 21.50 17.62
C LEU A 261 21.14 22.98 17.94
N VAL A 262 20.76 23.89 17.04
CA VAL A 262 20.89 25.33 17.26
C VAL A 262 20.10 25.80 18.50
N ALA A 263 18.88 25.34 18.65
CA ALA A 263 18.03 25.65 19.79
C ALA A 263 18.67 25.14 21.13
N ARG A 264 19.22 23.92 21.11
CA ARG A 264 19.90 23.33 22.25
C ARG A 264 21.14 24.15 22.66
N ASP A 265 21.95 24.54 21.69
CA ASP A 265 23.19 25.31 21.95
C ASP A 265 22.86 26.72 22.46
N ALA A 266 21.81 27.36 21.97
CA ALA A 266 21.28 28.62 22.46
C ALA A 266 20.79 28.49 23.93
N ALA A 267 20.03 27.47 24.27
CA ALA A 267 19.57 27.22 25.63
C ALA A 267 20.74 26.93 26.61
N THR A 268 21.76 26.22 26.13
CA THR A 268 22.96 25.98 26.93
C THR A 268 23.69 27.28 27.23
N THR A 269 23.88 28.16 26.25
CA THR A 269 24.51 29.45 26.38
C THR A 269 23.73 30.36 27.33
N GLU A 270 22.41 30.38 27.24
CA GLU A 270 21.54 31.16 28.13
C GLU A 270 21.66 30.69 29.60
N ARG A 271 21.64 29.37 29.82
CA ARG A 271 21.85 28.77 31.16
C ARG A 271 23.19 29.12 31.78
N ASP A 272 24.25 29.05 30.97
CA ASP A 272 25.59 29.39 31.44
C ASP A 272 25.69 30.87 31.77
N ALA A 273 25.07 31.75 30.99
CA ALA A 273 25.01 33.18 31.28
C ALA A 273 24.20 33.50 32.55
N GLU A 274 23.08 32.79 32.76
CA GLU A 274 22.27 32.93 33.99
C GLU A 274 23.04 32.48 35.22
N LYS A 275 23.75 31.36 35.15
CA LYS A 275 24.64 30.88 36.23
C LYS A 275 25.74 31.88 36.55
N ALA A 276 26.39 32.41 35.53
CA ALA A 276 27.43 33.43 35.74
C ALA A 276 26.89 34.70 36.41
N ARG A 277 25.64 35.13 36.06
CA ARG A 277 24.99 36.27 36.74
C ARG A 277 24.67 35.98 38.21
N ALA A 278 24.19 34.75 38.51
CA ALA A 278 23.91 34.33 39.88
C ALA A 278 25.17 34.28 40.72
N ASP A 279 26.27 33.70 40.21
CA ASP A 279 27.55 33.63 40.87
C ASP A 279 28.14 35.02 41.15
N ALA A 280 28.01 35.96 40.19
CA ALA A 280 28.44 37.34 40.34
C ALA A 280 27.62 38.10 41.39
N ALA A 281 26.30 37.89 41.44
CA ALA A 281 25.42 38.50 42.45
C ALA A 281 25.73 37.99 43.86
N GLU A 282 26.01 36.70 44.02
CA GLU A 282 26.43 36.10 45.31
C GLU A 282 27.77 36.64 45.77
N ALA A 283 28.76 36.73 44.89
CA ALA A 283 30.07 37.32 45.19
C ALA A 283 29.94 38.78 45.62
N LYS A 284 29.11 39.59 44.95
CA LYS A 284 28.86 40.98 45.34
C LYS A 284 28.17 41.07 46.67
N LEU A 285 27.18 40.28 46.97
CA LEU A 285 26.49 40.24 48.26
C LEU A 285 27.47 39.88 49.40
N ARG A 286 28.36 38.92 49.14
CA ARG A 286 29.41 38.54 50.11
C ARG A 286 30.36 39.68 50.35
N GLN A 287 30.77 40.39 49.30
CA GLN A 287 31.69 41.56 49.48
C GLN A 287 30.99 42.69 50.25
N ASP A 288 29.77 43.02 49.96
CA ASP A 288 28.95 44.03 50.64
C ASP A 288 28.82 43.71 52.16
N LYS A 289 28.60 42.40 52.49
CA LYS A 289 28.56 41.94 53.89
C LYS A 289 29.95 42.14 54.62
N LEU A 290 31.02 41.81 53.94
CA LEU A 290 32.39 42.01 54.49
C LEU A 290 32.73 43.49 54.73
N ASP A 291 32.35 44.33 53.73
CA ASP A 291 32.57 45.76 53.83
C ASP A 291 31.74 46.43 54.96
N THR A 292 30.48 45.93 55.11
CA THR A 292 29.61 46.35 56.23
C THR A 292 30.20 45.90 57.58
N ALA A 293 30.68 44.65 57.67
CA ALA A 293 31.32 44.15 58.89
C ALA A 293 32.59 44.96 59.29
N ARG A 294 33.46 45.32 58.31
CA ARG A 294 34.60 46.18 58.53
C ARG A 294 34.22 47.56 59.08
N LYS A 295 33.20 48.19 58.53
CA LYS A 295 32.64 49.46 58.96
C LYS A 295 32.15 49.40 60.45
N LEU A 296 31.39 48.35 60.76
CA LEU A 296 30.83 48.14 62.09
C LEU A 296 31.91 47.79 63.11
N LYS A 297 32.96 47.06 62.71
CA LYS A 297 34.15 46.78 63.56
C LYS A 297 34.95 48.06 63.90
N ALA A 298 35.07 48.94 62.88
CA ALA A 298 35.77 50.27 63.12
C ALA A 298 34.97 51.16 64.07
N LEU A 299 33.70 50.97 64.26
CA LEU A 299 32.80 51.66 65.22
C LEU A 299 32.86 51.00 66.63
N SER A 300 33.72 50.02 66.82
CA SER A 300 33.92 49.30 68.09
C SER A 300 32.67 48.55 68.59
N LEU A 301 31.81 48.08 67.71
CA LEU A 301 30.66 47.24 68.04
C LEU A 301 31.13 45.83 68.45
N PRO A 302 30.43 45.18 69.40
CA PRO A 302 30.73 43.79 69.79
C PRO A 302 30.60 42.83 68.63
N VAL A 303 31.52 41.83 68.45
CA VAL A 303 31.59 40.86 67.38
C VAL A 303 30.23 40.11 67.16
N LYS A 304 29.59 39.80 68.26
CA LYS A 304 28.29 39.12 68.25
C LYS A 304 27.16 39.92 67.53
N GLN A 305 27.13 41.27 67.80
CA GLN A 305 26.18 42.15 67.13
C GLN A 305 26.50 42.37 65.66
N ILE A 306 27.78 42.35 65.27
CA ILE A 306 28.24 42.45 63.90
C ILE A 306 27.83 41.14 63.12
N ALA A 307 27.97 39.97 63.77
CA ALA A 307 27.52 38.71 63.20
C ALA A 307 26.07 38.69 62.96
N GLU A 308 25.21 39.11 63.86
CA GLU A 308 23.77 39.24 63.72
C GLU A 308 23.35 40.19 62.59
N ALA A 309 24.01 41.33 62.44
CA ALA A 309 23.76 42.37 61.48
C ALA A 309 24.13 41.95 60.01
N THR A 310 25.23 41.21 59.87
CA THR A 310 25.80 40.87 58.54
C THR A 310 25.52 39.43 58.08
N GLY A 311 25.17 38.54 59.06
CA GLY A 311 25.06 37.11 58.83
C GLY A 311 26.41 36.42 58.57
N LEU A 312 27.54 37.04 58.93
CA LEU A 312 28.89 36.43 58.92
C LEU A 312 29.14 35.72 60.23
N SER A 313 29.94 34.67 60.22
CA SER A 313 30.34 33.99 61.43
C SER A 313 31.28 34.87 62.28
N GLU A 314 31.29 34.72 63.63
CA GLU A 314 32.16 35.46 64.54
C GLU A 314 33.63 35.31 64.12
N LYS A 315 34.05 34.10 63.72
CA LYS A 315 35.40 33.84 63.20
C LYS A 315 35.74 34.65 61.96
N GLN A 316 34.86 34.82 61.03
CA GLN A 316 35.07 35.63 59.83
C GLN A 316 35.18 37.14 60.15
N ILE A 317 34.51 37.57 61.22
CA ILE A 317 34.57 38.96 61.66
C ILE A 317 35.87 39.23 62.44
N GLU A 318 36.37 38.26 63.18
CA GLU A 318 37.66 38.36 63.89
C GLU A 318 38.87 38.51 62.96
N GLU A 319 38.76 37.75 61.77
CA GLU A 319 39.79 37.76 60.71
C GLU A 319 39.78 39.03 59.83
N LEU A 320 38.79 39.92 59.95
CA LEU A 320 38.70 41.21 59.26
C LEU A 320 39.49 42.31 59.94
#